data_07dae71fec04144a350342e02943278c
#
_entry.id   07dae71fec04144a350342e02943278c
#
_cell.length_a   1.000
_cell.length_b   1.000
_cell.length_c   1.000
_cell.angle_alpha   90.00
_cell.angle_beta   90.00
_cell.angle_gamma   90.00
#
_symmetry.space_group_name_H-M   'P 1'
#
loop_
_entity.id
_entity.type
_entity.pdbx_description
1 polymer ?
#
loop_
_entity_poly.entity_id
_entity_poly.type
_entity_poly.pdbx_seq_one_letter_code
_entity_poly.pdbx_strand_id
1 'polypeptide(L)'
;MEYIHPNLYIEHHKRLPYLQVDIGELDREIVDGLKSTADRAIGLSSGYDADTGDLCALAISTQKRILILSFRDTTVTEAPSILANSILLDPGLKKYAFNAPRLATSLPAILPSLRSKEVYDVLPKGKYKPHTISAVTSVLGSSIINEENVIEVFSTDICDIDDHKHIFNLAMRAWAACHVANKKGTPNLKVVLPLETASLTDDVCCSVSHQTY
;
A
#
# COMPACT_ATOMS: atom_id res chain seq x y z
N MET A 1 -4.92 -3.12 -21.61
CA MET A 1 -3.79 -3.18 -20.67
C MET A 1 -2.90 -2.01 -20.96
N GLU A 2 -2.68 -1.16 -20.02
CA GLU A 2 -1.87 0.05 -20.11
C GLU A 2 -0.45 -0.21 -19.58
N TYR A 3 0.47 0.73 -19.84
CA TYR A 3 1.87 0.55 -19.47
C TYR A 3 2.43 1.80 -18.81
N ILE A 4 3.21 1.58 -17.76
CA ILE A 4 3.95 2.63 -17.05
C ILE A 4 5.45 2.44 -17.26
N HIS A 5 6.17 3.56 -17.41
CA HIS A 5 7.63 3.59 -17.38
C HIS A 5 8.12 3.88 -15.98
N PRO A 6 8.85 2.96 -15.33
CA PRO A 6 9.45 3.25 -14.04
C PRO A 6 10.65 4.19 -14.22
N ASN A 7 10.38 5.46 -14.25
CA ASN A 7 11.38 6.52 -14.47
C ASN A 7 12.12 6.96 -13.21
N LEU A 8 11.94 6.23 -12.09
CA LEU A 8 12.66 6.51 -10.84
C LEU A 8 14.15 6.18 -10.94
N TYR A 9 14.50 5.23 -11.82
CA TYR A 9 15.90 4.82 -12.06
C TYR A 9 16.33 5.14 -13.48
N ILE A 10 17.54 5.69 -13.63
CA ILE A 10 18.08 6.12 -14.92
C ILE A 10 18.21 4.94 -15.91
N GLU A 11 18.55 3.75 -15.40
CA GLU A 11 18.82 2.57 -16.22
C GLU A 11 17.61 1.63 -16.40
N HIS A 12 16.45 1.96 -15.83
CA HIS A 12 15.31 1.06 -15.91
C HIS A 12 14.40 1.41 -17.08
N HIS A 13 14.51 0.65 -18.17
CA HIS A 13 13.81 0.93 -19.43
C HIS A 13 12.61 0.01 -19.71
N LYS A 14 12.33 -0.96 -18.82
CA LYS A 14 11.22 -1.88 -19.05
C LYS A 14 9.89 -1.21 -18.69
N ARG A 15 8.96 -1.25 -19.65
CA ARG A 15 7.58 -0.86 -19.38
C ARG A 15 6.92 -1.90 -18.48
N LEU A 16 6.15 -1.43 -17.53
CA LEU A 16 5.38 -2.27 -16.62
C LEU A 16 3.90 -2.20 -17.01
N PRO A 17 3.26 -3.34 -17.29
CA PRO A 17 1.83 -3.35 -17.48
C PRO A 17 1.12 -3.04 -16.18
N TYR A 18 0.09 -2.21 -16.24
CA TYR A 18 -0.81 -2.00 -15.13
C TYR A 18 -2.27 -2.21 -15.54
N LEU A 19 -3.07 -2.53 -14.56
CA LEU A 19 -4.51 -2.65 -14.65
C LEU A 19 -5.13 -1.80 -13.55
N GLN A 20 -6.04 -0.91 -13.94
CA GLN A 20 -6.86 -0.16 -13.00
C GLN A 20 -8.28 -0.70 -13.06
N VAL A 21 -8.84 -1.02 -11.89
CA VAL A 21 -10.21 -1.52 -11.76
C VAL A 21 -10.85 -0.91 -10.50
N ASP A 22 -12.16 -0.80 -10.51
CA ASP A 22 -12.88 -0.54 -9.30
C ASP A 22 -12.87 -1.77 -8.37
N ILE A 23 -12.89 -1.54 -7.04
CA ILE A 23 -12.86 -2.66 -6.08
C ILE A 23 -14.03 -3.63 -6.32
N GLY A 24 -15.20 -3.14 -6.77
CA GLY A 24 -16.35 -3.98 -7.09
C GLY A 24 -16.15 -4.92 -8.26
N GLU A 25 -15.20 -4.63 -9.14
CA GLU A 25 -14.86 -5.43 -10.32
C GLU A 25 -13.71 -6.42 -10.07
N LEU A 26 -13.12 -6.39 -8.86
CA LEU A 26 -12.01 -7.27 -8.53
C LEU A 26 -12.50 -8.72 -8.42
N ASP A 27 -11.94 -9.58 -9.25
CA ASP A 27 -12.19 -11.00 -9.26
C ASP A 27 -10.94 -11.83 -8.95
N ARG A 28 -11.11 -13.14 -8.86
CA ARG A 28 -10.00 -14.07 -8.58
C ARG A 28 -9.01 -14.16 -9.73
N GLU A 29 -9.45 -14.04 -10.97
CA GLU A 29 -8.58 -14.13 -12.14
C GLU A 29 -7.57 -12.96 -12.16
N ILE A 30 -8.05 -11.75 -11.87
CA ILE A 30 -7.19 -10.56 -11.74
C ILE A 30 -6.15 -10.76 -10.63
N VAL A 31 -6.58 -11.27 -9.47
CA VAL A 31 -5.69 -11.51 -8.33
C VAL A 31 -4.68 -12.61 -8.63
N ASP A 32 -5.11 -13.74 -9.20
CA ASP A 32 -4.24 -14.85 -9.55
C ASP A 32 -3.24 -14.43 -10.64
N GLY A 33 -3.68 -13.62 -11.61
CA GLY A 33 -2.82 -13.02 -12.60
C GLY A 33 -1.73 -12.12 -12.00
N LEU A 34 -2.02 -11.37 -10.93
CA LEU A 34 -1.03 -10.59 -10.20
C LEU A 34 -0.09 -11.52 -9.41
N LYS A 35 -0.63 -12.46 -8.64
CA LYS A 35 0.13 -13.40 -7.81
C LYS A 35 1.10 -14.25 -8.63
N SER A 36 0.72 -14.65 -9.83
CA SER A 36 1.59 -15.44 -10.72
C SER A 36 2.88 -14.72 -11.10
N THR A 37 2.93 -13.41 -10.96
CA THR A 37 4.10 -12.56 -11.23
C THR A 37 4.86 -12.14 -9.97
N ALA A 38 4.35 -12.49 -8.77
CA ALA A 38 4.96 -12.18 -7.50
C ALA A 38 6.03 -13.22 -7.14
N ASP A 39 7.24 -12.78 -6.79
CA ASP A 39 8.27 -13.70 -6.30
C ASP A 39 7.97 -14.09 -4.83
N ARG A 40 8.07 -13.20 -3.88
CA ARG A 40 7.68 -13.37 -2.47
C ARG A 40 7.33 -12.06 -1.80
N ALA A 41 7.52 -10.97 -2.51
CA ALA A 41 7.31 -9.62 -2.03
C ALA A 41 6.41 -8.86 -3.00
N ILE A 42 5.50 -8.11 -2.44
CA ILE A 42 4.69 -7.13 -3.15
C ILE A 42 4.88 -5.76 -2.53
N GLY A 43 4.78 -4.74 -3.36
CA GLY A 43 4.76 -3.35 -2.91
C GLY A 43 3.33 -2.84 -2.85
N LEU A 44 3.05 -2.05 -1.85
CA LEU A 44 1.77 -1.40 -1.63
C LEU A 44 1.94 0.11 -1.61
N SER A 45 0.98 0.83 -2.17
CA SER A 45 0.86 2.28 -2.02
C SER A 45 -0.59 2.69 -1.93
N SER A 46 -0.87 3.61 -1.03
CA SER A 46 -2.19 4.18 -0.81
C SER A 46 -2.31 5.56 -1.44
N GLY A 47 -3.49 5.85 -1.99
CA GLY A 47 -3.90 7.16 -2.44
C GLY A 47 -5.07 7.66 -1.60
N TYR A 48 -5.03 8.93 -1.23
CA TYR A 48 -6.02 9.55 -0.35
C TYR A 48 -6.72 10.68 -1.07
N ASP A 49 -8.03 10.75 -0.90
CA ASP A 49 -8.83 11.87 -1.38
C ASP A 49 -8.39 13.18 -0.73
N ALA A 50 -8.34 14.24 -1.53
CA ALA A 50 -7.83 15.55 -1.09
C ALA A 50 -8.75 16.24 -0.08
N ASP A 51 -10.07 16.04 -0.22
CA ASP A 51 -11.08 16.75 0.54
C ASP A 51 -11.41 16.02 1.84
N THR A 52 -11.52 14.69 1.79
CA THR A 52 -11.93 13.87 2.95
C THR A 52 -10.74 13.26 3.69
N GLY A 53 -9.62 13.06 3.02
CA GLY A 53 -8.48 12.33 3.55
C GLY A 53 -8.69 10.81 3.62
N ASP A 54 -9.78 10.30 3.07
CA ASP A 54 -10.10 8.88 3.04
C ASP A 54 -9.25 8.14 2.01
N LEU A 55 -9.05 6.86 2.24
CA LEU A 55 -8.37 5.98 1.29
C LEU A 55 -9.26 5.80 0.06
N CYS A 56 -8.87 6.37 -1.08
CA CYS A 56 -9.62 6.31 -2.33
C CYS A 56 -9.00 5.34 -3.37
N ALA A 57 -7.73 4.98 -3.19
CA ALA A 57 -7.05 4.04 -4.09
C ALA A 57 -5.96 3.23 -3.39
N LEU A 58 -5.70 2.03 -3.89
CA LEU A 58 -4.63 1.14 -3.46
C LEU A 58 -3.92 0.57 -4.69
N ALA A 59 -2.62 0.83 -4.82
CA ALA A 59 -1.79 0.14 -5.79
C ALA A 59 -1.07 -1.04 -5.15
N ILE A 60 -1.05 -2.16 -5.87
CA ILE A 60 -0.38 -3.41 -5.50
C ILE A 60 0.56 -3.76 -6.64
N SER A 61 1.84 -3.86 -6.35
CA SER A 61 2.86 -4.11 -7.38
C SER A 61 3.68 -5.35 -7.09
N THR A 62 3.92 -6.12 -8.13
CA THR A 62 5.02 -7.06 -8.23
C THR A 62 6.17 -6.41 -9.00
N GLN A 63 7.27 -7.13 -9.25
CA GLN A 63 8.36 -6.64 -10.12
C GLN A 63 7.93 -6.52 -11.60
N LYS A 64 6.83 -7.15 -11.99
CA LYS A 64 6.44 -7.33 -13.39
C LYS A 64 5.08 -6.76 -13.75
N ARG A 65 4.23 -6.47 -12.77
CA ARG A 65 2.84 -6.04 -12.98
C ARG A 65 2.34 -5.20 -11.82
N ILE A 66 1.44 -4.26 -12.12
CA ILE A 66 0.79 -3.39 -11.15
C ILE A 66 -0.72 -3.54 -11.27
N LEU A 67 -1.39 -3.64 -10.14
CA LEU A 67 -2.84 -3.56 -9.99
C LEU A 67 -3.17 -2.31 -9.18
N ILE A 68 -4.08 -1.50 -9.70
CA ILE A 68 -4.58 -0.30 -9.03
C ILE A 68 -6.07 -0.51 -8.77
N LEU A 69 -6.46 -0.43 -7.52
CA LEU A 69 -7.83 -0.56 -7.07
C LEU A 69 -8.36 0.83 -6.70
N SER A 70 -9.49 1.23 -7.23
CA SER A 70 -10.24 2.39 -6.80
C SER A 70 -11.38 1.99 -5.86
N PHE A 71 -11.67 2.84 -4.89
CA PHE A 71 -12.69 2.60 -3.86
C PHE A 71 -13.85 3.61 -4.00
N ARG A 72 -14.35 3.83 -5.24
CA ARG A 72 -15.46 4.76 -5.50
C ARG A 72 -16.78 4.25 -4.97
N ASP A 73 -17.07 2.99 -5.26
CA ASP A 73 -18.32 2.33 -4.87
C ASP A 73 -18.03 1.14 -3.95
N THR A 74 -18.20 1.34 -2.66
CA THR A 74 -18.11 0.27 -1.67
C THR A 74 -19.43 -0.49 -1.53
N THR A 75 -20.14 -0.74 -2.62
CA THR A 75 -21.28 -1.66 -2.58
C THR A 75 -20.80 -3.03 -2.13
N VAL A 76 -21.58 -3.67 -1.27
CA VAL A 76 -21.24 -4.95 -0.62
C VAL A 76 -21.05 -6.03 -1.67
N THR A 77 -19.82 -6.24 -2.08
CA THR A 77 -19.40 -7.31 -3.00
C THR A 77 -18.46 -8.28 -2.28
N GLU A 78 -18.16 -9.42 -2.90
CA GLU A 78 -17.14 -10.35 -2.38
C GLU A 78 -15.70 -9.84 -2.60
N ALA A 79 -15.54 -8.83 -3.42
CA ALA A 79 -14.24 -8.30 -3.84
C ALA A 79 -13.33 -7.84 -2.68
N PRO A 80 -13.82 -7.13 -1.65
CA PRO A 80 -13.00 -6.81 -0.48
C PRO A 80 -12.47 -8.06 0.24
N SER A 81 -13.26 -9.12 0.31
CA SER A 81 -12.85 -10.41 0.90
C SER A 81 -11.82 -11.13 0.03
N ILE A 82 -11.93 -11.04 -1.30
CA ILE A 82 -10.94 -11.58 -2.23
C ILE A 82 -9.61 -10.85 -2.05
N LEU A 83 -9.61 -9.52 -2.01
CA LEU A 83 -8.42 -8.71 -1.76
C LEU A 83 -7.77 -9.08 -0.42
N ALA A 84 -8.58 -9.10 0.65
CA ALA A 84 -8.09 -9.40 1.98
C ALA A 84 -7.46 -10.79 2.05
N ASN A 85 -8.20 -11.84 1.67
CA ASN A 85 -7.78 -13.22 1.87
C ASN A 85 -6.69 -13.66 0.89
N SER A 86 -6.75 -13.19 -0.35
CA SER A 86 -5.83 -13.66 -1.39
C SER A 86 -4.52 -12.88 -1.46
N ILE A 87 -4.48 -11.64 -0.96
CA ILE A 87 -3.29 -10.78 -1.02
C ILE A 87 -2.85 -10.32 0.36
N LEU A 88 -3.72 -9.57 1.07
CA LEU A 88 -3.30 -8.86 2.27
C LEU A 88 -3.05 -9.80 3.46
N LEU A 89 -3.79 -10.88 3.59
CA LEU A 89 -3.62 -11.89 4.64
C LEU A 89 -2.78 -13.10 4.20
N ASP A 90 -2.39 -13.17 2.92
CA ASP A 90 -1.57 -14.29 2.44
C ASP A 90 -0.19 -14.29 3.11
N PRO A 91 0.14 -15.30 3.92
CA PRO A 91 1.42 -15.39 4.62
C PRO A 91 2.61 -15.66 3.69
N GLY A 92 2.34 -16.17 2.48
CA GLY A 92 3.35 -16.41 1.45
C GLY A 92 3.86 -15.13 0.79
N LEU A 93 3.10 -14.02 0.91
CA LEU A 93 3.43 -12.73 0.33
C LEU A 93 3.83 -11.73 1.42
N LYS A 94 5.06 -11.26 1.40
CA LYS A 94 5.51 -10.14 2.22
C LYS A 94 5.07 -8.81 1.58
N LYS A 95 4.46 -7.93 2.36
CA LYS A 95 3.89 -6.65 1.92
C LYS A 95 4.82 -5.52 2.36
N TYR A 96 5.23 -4.68 1.44
CA TYR A 96 6.13 -3.56 1.67
C TYR A 96 5.49 -2.26 1.21
N ALA A 97 5.64 -1.19 1.99
CA ALA A 97 5.11 0.12 1.64
C ALA A 97 6.04 1.23 2.09
N PHE A 98 6.02 2.35 1.40
CA PHE A 98 6.40 3.63 1.98
C PHE A 98 5.22 4.13 2.81
N ASN A 99 5.47 4.62 4.03
CA ASN A 99 4.41 5.03 4.97
C ASN A 99 3.44 3.88 5.34
N ALA A 100 3.98 2.71 5.65
CA ALA A 100 3.20 1.55 6.06
C ALA A 100 2.27 1.81 7.27
N PRO A 101 2.62 2.66 8.28
CA PRO A 101 1.70 2.99 9.36
C PRO A 101 0.41 3.63 8.88
N ARG A 102 0.48 4.61 7.97
CA ARG A 102 -0.73 5.27 7.43
C ARG A 102 -1.60 4.28 6.67
N LEU A 103 -0.98 3.45 5.82
CA LEU A 103 -1.70 2.40 5.11
C LEU A 103 -2.40 1.43 6.09
N ALA A 104 -1.70 0.98 7.13
CA ALA A 104 -2.26 0.05 8.11
C ALA A 104 -3.44 0.62 8.90
N THR A 105 -3.47 1.93 9.15
CA THR A 105 -4.59 2.61 9.81
C THR A 105 -5.78 2.85 8.89
N SER A 106 -5.56 3.01 7.59
CA SER A 106 -6.62 3.36 6.63
C SER A 106 -7.32 2.13 6.04
N LEU A 107 -6.60 1.01 5.86
CA LEU A 107 -7.17 -0.22 5.30
C LEU A 107 -8.39 -0.77 6.06
N PRO A 108 -8.43 -0.77 7.41
CA PRO A 108 -9.60 -1.25 8.16
C PRO A 108 -10.87 -0.44 7.92
N ALA A 109 -10.78 0.82 7.50
CA ALA A 109 -11.96 1.64 7.17
C ALA A 109 -12.71 1.07 5.95
N ILE A 110 -11.98 0.48 4.99
CA ILE A 110 -12.55 -0.11 3.77
C ILE A 110 -12.75 -1.63 3.95
N LEU A 111 -11.88 -2.26 4.72
CA LEU A 111 -11.86 -3.70 4.97
C LEU A 111 -11.98 -3.98 6.47
N PRO A 112 -13.15 -3.82 7.09
CA PRO A 112 -13.31 -3.90 8.55
C PRO A 112 -12.89 -5.25 9.16
N SER A 113 -12.95 -6.33 8.38
CA SER A 113 -12.52 -7.66 8.79
C SER A 113 -10.99 -7.87 8.67
N LEU A 114 -10.28 -6.89 8.10
CA LEU A 114 -8.86 -7.01 7.84
C LEU A 114 -8.06 -6.77 9.13
N ARG A 115 -7.56 -7.84 9.69
CA ARG A 115 -6.47 -7.80 10.68
C ARG A 115 -5.17 -7.99 9.92
N SER A 116 -4.62 -6.90 9.39
CA SER A 116 -3.39 -6.95 8.60
C SER A 116 -2.26 -7.54 9.41
N LYS A 117 -1.77 -8.71 8.99
CA LYS A 117 -0.53 -9.28 9.49
C LYS A 117 0.60 -8.79 8.58
N GLU A 118 1.55 -8.07 9.16
CA GLU A 118 2.86 -7.82 8.58
C GLU A 118 2.92 -7.02 7.26
N VAL A 119 2.68 -5.72 7.34
CA VAL A 119 3.15 -4.76 6.34
C VAL A 119 4.46 -4.17 6.83
N TYR A 120 5.51 -4.24 6.00
CA TYR A 120 6.84 -3.74 6.32
C TYR A 120 7.02 -2.33 5.77
N ASP A 121 7.50 -1.39 6.59
CA ASP A 121 7.91 -0.09 6.10
C ASP A 121 9.31 -0.19 5.49
N VAL A 122 9.46 0.27 4.25
CA VAL A 122 10.75 0.29 3.57
C VAL A 122 11.66 1.42 4.04
N LEU A 123 11.13 2.41 4.77
CA LEU A 123 11.91 3.53 5.28
C LEU A 123 12.69 3.16 6.54
N PRO A 124 13.99 3.51 6.62
CA PRO A 124 14.82 3.24 7.79
C PRO A 124 14.38 4.08 8.98
N LYS A 125 14.37 3.50 10.20
CA LYS A 125 14.17 4.26 11.44
C LYS A 125 15.44 5.04 11.82
N GLY A 126 15.24 6.25 12.28
CA GLY A 126 16.16 6.95 13.17
C GLY A 126 17.17 7.89 12.55
N LYS A 127 17.56 7.75 11.28
CA LYS A 127 18.54 8.64 10.64
C LYS A 127 17.89 9.85 9.93
N TYR A 128 16.69 9.65 9.44
CA TYR A 128 15.92 10.68 8.72
C TYR A 128 14.58 10.89 9.41
N LYS A 129 14.01 12.08 9.25
CA LYS A 129 12.60 12.26 9.57
C LYS A 129 11.79 11.29 8.70
N PRO A 130 10.83 10.57 9.26
CA PRO A 130 9.98 9.67 8.48
C PRO A 130 9.37 10.42 7.28
N HIS A 131 9.28 9.74 6.14
CA HIS A 131 8.61 10.23 4.93
C HIS A 131 9.22 11.48 4.26
N THR A 132 10.49 11.79 4.54
CA THR A 132 11.22 12.83 3.78
C THR A 132 11.76 12.26 2.47
N ILE A 133 11.88 13.11 1.46
CA ILE A 133 12.52 12.76 0.18
C ILE A 133 13.92 12.18 0.42
N SER A 134 14.69 12.75 1.34
CA SER A 134 16.03 12.23 1.69
C SER A 134 16.00 10.80 2.22
N ALA A 135 14.96 10.42 2.99
CA ALA A 135 14.79 9.04 3.47
C ALA A 135 14.45 8.10 2.30
N VAL A 136 13.56 8.51 1.41
CA VAL A 136 13.18 7.77 0.21
C VAL A 136 14.40 7.57 -0.69
N THR A 137 15.13 8.64 -1.01
CA THR A 137 16.35 8.62 -1.84
C THR A 137 17.40 7.68 -1.26
N SER A 138 17.60 7.72 0.06
CA SER A 138 18.55 6.82 0.75
C SER A 138 18.22 5.35 0.57
N VAL A 139 16.93 4.99 0.53
CA VAL A 139 16.47 3.61 0.38
C VAL A 139 16.51 3.17 -1.09
N LEU A 140 16.15 4.06 -1.99
CA LEU A 140 16.23 3.78 -3.44
C LEU A 140 17.67 3.61 -3.93
N GLY A 141 18.62 4.31 -3.32
CA GLY A 141 20.04 4.29 -3.66
C GLY A 141 20.44 5.45 -4.56
N SER A 142 21.37 6.28 -4.11
CA SER A 142 21.68 7.60 -4.67
C SER A 142 22.34 7.62 -6.05
N SER A 143 22.99 6.54 -6.47
CA SER A 143 23.85 6.57 -7.68
C SER A 143 23.14 6.34 -9.02
N ILE A 144 21.87 5.97 -8.98
CA ILE A 144 21.12 5.52 -10.18
C ILE A 144 19.69 6.06 -10.24
N ILE A 145 19.32 7.00 -9.37
CA ILE A 145 17.97 7.57 -9.32
C ILE A 145 17.89 8.89 -10.06
N ASN A 146 16.73 9.16 -10.61
CA ASN A 146 16.34 10.48 -11.08
C ASN A 146 15.68 11.22 -9.91
N GLU A 147 16.41 12.14 -9.26
CA GLU A 147 15.95 12.85 -8.07
C GLU A 147 14.68 13.67 -8.32
N GLU A 148 14.55 14.32 -9.47
CA GLU A 148 13.36 15.11 -9.83
C GLU A 148 12.12 14.22 -9.87
N ASN A 149 12.22 13.05 -10.51
CA ASN A 149 11.12 12.10 -10.56
C ASN A 149 10.81 11.52 -9.18
N VAL A 150 11.81 11.30 -8.32
CA VAL A 150 11.58 10.87 -6.94
C VAL A 150 10.80 11.94 -6.17
N ILE A 151 11.19 13.20 -6.29
CA ILE A 151 10.47 14.30 -5.66
C ILE A 151 9.02 14.32 -6.14
N GLU A 152 8.79 14.26 -7.44
CA GLU A 152 7.47 14.28 -8.03
C GLU A 152 6.59 13.12 -7.52
N VAL A 153 7.10 11.90 -7.56
CA VAL A 153 6.37 10.69 -7.16
C VAL A 153 6.06 10.65 -5.68
N PHE A 154 6.96 11.18 -4.82
CA PHE A 154 6.83 11.06 -3.37
C PHE A 154 6.43 12.36 -2.65
N SER A 155 6.17 13.46 -3.38
CA SER A 155 5.81 14.75 -2.78
C SER A 155 4.45 14.73 -2.08
N THR A 156 3.52 13.93 -2.57
CA THR A 156 2.16 13.80 -2.02
C THR A 156 1.62 12.40 -2.19
N ASP A 157 0.75 11.98 -1.30
CA ASP A 157 -0.06 10.76 -1.41
C ASP A 157 -1.55 11.05 -1.72
N ILE A 158 -1.88 12.30 -2.00
CA ILE A 158 -3.18 12.69 -2.54
C ILE A 158 -3.36 12.03 -3.90
N CYS A 159 -4.54 11.49 -4.14
CA CYS A 159 -4.89 10.77 -5.34
C CYS A 159 -6.25 11.21 -5.86
N ASP A 160 -6.24 11.79 -7.04
CA ASP A 160 -7.41 11.84 -7.89
C ASP A 160 -7.30 10.66 -8.86
N ILE A 161 -8.25 9.74 -8.79
CA ILE A 161 -8.21 8.49 -9.56
C ILE A 161 -8.55 8.70 -11.05
N ASP A 162 -8.94 9.90 -11.45
CA ASP A 162 -9.13 10.29 -12.84
C ASP A 162 -7.92 11.03 -13.40
N ASP A 163 -6.97 11.45 -12.54
CA ASP A 163 -5.73 12.08 -12.96
C ASP A 163 -4.64 11.02 -13.21
N HIS A 164 -4.24 10.88 -14.47
CA HIS A 164 -3.17 9.96 -14.88
C HIS A 164 -1.86 10.17 -14.14
N LYS A 165 -1.54 11.40 -13.73
CA LYS A 165 -0.33 11.70 -12.97
C LYS A 165 -0.41 11.12 -11.55
N HIS A 166 -1.55 11.26 -10.90
CA HIS A 166 -1.77 10.69 -9.57
C HIS A 166 -1.74 9.17 -9.61
N ILE A 167 -2.37 8.56 -10.62
CA ILE A 167 -2.33 7.11 -10.86
C ILE A 167 -0.90 6.64 -11.12
N PHE A 168 -0.14 7.38 -11.93
CA PHE A 168 1.27 7.09 -12.18
C PHE A 168 2.08 7.13 -10.88
N ASN A 169 1.95 8.18 -10.08
CA ASN A 169 2.67 8.33 -8.82
C ASN A 169 2.33 7.21 -7.83
N LEU A 170 1.05 6.87 -7.72
CA LEU A 170 0.58 5.77 -6.88
C LEU A 170 1.22 4.44 -7.29
N ALA A 171 1.19 4.13 -8.58
CA ALA A 171 1.78 2.91 -9.15
C ALA A 171 3.30 2.86 -8.93
N MET A 172 4.00 3.98 -9.14
CA MET A 172 5.45 4.07 -8.98
C MET A 172 5.88 3.88 -7.53
N ARG A 173 5.16 4.41 -6.56
CA ARG A 173 5.43 4.18 -5.14
C ARG A 173 5.28 2.70 -4.76
N ALA A 174 4.22 2.03 -5.24
CA ALA A 174 4.03 0.60 -5.01
C ALA A 174 5.15 -0.22 -5.65
N TRP A 175 5.50 0.07 -6.90
CA TRP A 175 6.57 -0.62 -7.59
C TRP A 175 7.92 -0.40 -6.90
N ALA A 176 8.24 0.83 -6.50
CA ALA A 176 9.46 1.15 -5.79
C ALA A 176 9.58 0.38 -4.47
N ALA A 177 8.50 0.25 -3.69
CA ALA A 177 8.48 -0.54 -2.47
C ALA A 177 8.79 -2.02 -2.75
N CYS A 178 8.18 -2.61 -3.78
CA CYS A 178 8.48 -3.97 -4.22
C CYS A 178 9.92 -4.12 -4.71
N HIS A 179 10.42 -3.15 -5.48
CA HIS A 179 11.76 -3.17 -6.03
C HIS A 179 12.83 -3.14 -4.92
N VAL A 180 12.68 -2.22 -3.97
CA VAL A 180 13.56 -2.12 -2.80
C VAL A 180 13.56 -3.41 -1.99
N ALA A 181 12.39 -3.98 -1.74
CA ALA A 181 12.25 -5.22 -0.97
C ALA A 181 12.96 -6.42 -1.62
N ASN A 182 13.09 -6.43 -2.95
CA ASN A 182 13.75 -7.49 -3.71
C ASN A 182 15.25 -7.24 -3.95
N LYS A 183 15.77 -6.06 -3.60
CA LYS A 183 17.23 -5.82 -3.66
C LYS A 183 17.95 -6.67 -2.63
N LYS A 184 19.00 -7.41 -3.07
CA LYS A 184 19.89 -8.15 -2.17
C LYS A 184 20.60 -7.17 -1.24
N GLY A 185 20.54 -7.42 0.05
CA GLY A 185 21.28 -6.65 1.05
C GLY A 185 20.55 -5.41 1.57
N THR A 186 19.23 -5.30 1.36
CA THR A 186 18.43 -4.24 1.99
C THR A 186 18.45 -4.43 3.52
N PRO A 187 19.12 -3.53 4.28
CA PRO A 187 19.25 -3.71 5.71
C PRO A 187 17.92 -3.41 6.40
N ASN A 188 17.52 -4.29 7.31
CA ASN A 188 16.55 -4.05 8.38
C ASN A 188 15.28 -3.30 7.96
N LEU A 189 14.53 -3.87 7.03
CA LEU A 189 13.15 -3.47 6.79
C LEU A 189 12.35 -3.69 8.07
N LYS A 190 11.70 -2.66 8.57
CA LYS A 190 11.07 -2.67 9.86
C LYS A 190 9.65 -3.21 9.75
N VAL A 191 9.36 -4.26 10.54
CA VAL A 191 8.00 -4.72 10.74
C VAL A 191 7.20 -3.60 11.41
N VAL A 192 6.16 -3.13 10.74
CA VAL A 192 5.10 -2.38 11.38
C VAL A 192 4.21 -3.42 12.02
N LEU A 193 4.23 -3.48 13.34
CA LEU A 193 3.30 -4.31 14.09
C LEU A 193 1.88 -3.92 13.68
N PRO A 194 1.00 -4.90 13.43
CA PRO A 194 -0.40 -4.60 13.23
C PRO A 194 -0.86 -3.77 14.43
N LEU A 195 -1.55 -2.67 14.17
CA LEU A 195 -2.34 -2.03 15.20
C LEU A 195 -3.39 -3.08 15.59
N GLU A 196 -3.17 -3.76 16.70
CA GLU A 196 -4.25 -4.44 17.38
C GLU A 196 -5.27 -3.34 17.67
N THR A 197 -6.30 -3.26 16.84
CA THR A 197 -7.50 -2.53 17.22
C THR A 197 -7.92 -3.20 18.50
N ALA A 198 -7.69 -2.53 19.64
CA ALA A 198 -8.24 -2.93 20.91
C ALA A 198 -9.69 -3.25 20.61
N SER A 199 -10.08 -4.50 20.76
CA SER A 199 -11.47 -4.88 20.75
C SER A 199 -12.09 -4.02 21.83
N LEU A 200 -12.86 -3.04 21.41
CA LEU A 200 -13.87 -2.45 22.28
C LEU A 200 -14.84 -3.60 22.58
N THR A 201 -14.45 -4.46 23.51
CA THR A 201 -15.38 -5.34 24.15
C THR A 201 -16.29 -4.41 24.92
N ASP A 202 -17.53 -4.36 24.49
CA ASP A 202 -18.68 -3.85 25.22
C ASP A 202 -18.82 -4.62 26.55
N ASP A 203 -18.00 -4.27 27.51
CA ASP A 203 -18.12 -4.68 28.91
C ASP A 203 -18.11 -3.44 29.81
N VAL A 204 -19.03 -2.50 29.51
CA VAL A 204 -19.52 -1.57 30.51
C VAL A 204 -20.88 -2.07 30.95
N CYS A 205 -20.86 -3.16 31.67
CA CYS A 205 -21.98 -3.55 32.52
C CYS A 205 -22.07 -2.53 33.66
N CYS A 206 -22.95 -1.54 33.49
CA CYS A 206 -23.32 -0.59 34.52
C CYS A 206 -23.97 -1.34 35.68
N SER A 207 -23.20 -1.74 36.67
CA SER A 207 -23.74 -2.07 37.98
C SER A 207 -24.05 -0.75 38.73
N VAL A 208 -25.25 -0.27 38.52
CA VAL A 208 -25.84 0.75 39.41
C VAL A 208 -26.27 0.04 40.69
N SER A 209 -25.44 0.10 41.70
CA SER A 209 -25.80 -0.26 43.05
C SER A 209 -26.68 0.85 43.63
N HIS A 210 -27.98 0.59 43.78
CA HIS A 210 -28.84 1.33 44.63
C HIS A 210 -28.37 1.18 46.09
N GLN A 211 -27.83 2.24 46.68
CA GLN A 211 -27.81 2.41 48.13
C GLN A 211 -28.96 3.29 48.52
N THR A 212 -29.92 2.68 49.18
CA THR A 212 -30.99 3.29 49.98
C THR A 212 -30.40 3.79 51.32
N TYR A 213 -30.65 5.04 51.61
CA TYR A 213 -30.82 5.60 52.97
C TYR A 213 -31.99 6.57 52.97
#